data_50436909ef1d64c6c3f41ddfb4ae0947
#
_entry.id   50436909ef1d64c6c3f41ddfb4ae0947
#
_cell.length_a   1.000
_cell.length_b   1.000
_cell.length_c   1.000
_cell.angle_alpha   90.00
_cell.angle_beta   90.00
_cell.angle_gamma   90.00
#
_symmetry.space_group_name_H-M   'P 1'
#
loop_
_entity.id
_entity.type
_entity.pdbx_description
1 polymer ?
#
loop_
_entity_poly.entity_id
_entity_poly.type
_entity_poly.pdbx_seq_one_letter_code
_entity_poly.pdbx_strand_id
1 'polypeptide(L)'
;MTAILTVENCKMDEKVTVSNAAATVGNSSAGLLEGDELTVEQALRGLMIPSGNDAAIVLAEYVGKKIDPKTKDAEATFVKAMNERAKKLGCTGTVFENPHGLDFDEWAGDMHSTAHDVALMMQEAMKDDTIREVVASEDSWIEVTGADGSDHSHSMDTHNVLLGQDGNIGGKTGTTDDAGYCFTSAYNRDGDEIYTVILNSTTTDQRFTDTATLANWYYGHKVTVAIANTQEKTANGNPLMARIGQTDWTDKTIDATLADPTAQATVFPLAGEVTEKVSYDDLSGTVHVGDKVGSITLKQDGTKIAVMDLVADEEGSGPNPIEWLLVKLDRLGRRIDNRPLMAESETVAKAPEV
;
A
#
# COMPACT_ATOMS: atom_id res chain seq x y z
N MET A 1 14.33 -3.47 5.54
CA MET A 1 15.13 -3.58 4.30
C MET A 1 15.70 -4.98 4.12
N THR A 2 16.32 -5.59 5.14
CA THR A 2 16.91 -6.94 5.05
C THR A 2 15.88 -7.98 4.59
N ALA A 3 14.68 -7.98 5.15
CA ALA A 3 13.60 -8.88 4.72
C ALA A 3 13.18 -8.63 3.25
N ILE A 4 13.07 -7.37 2.82
CA ILE A 4 12.72 -7.02 1.43
C ILE A 4 13.72 -7.61 0.45
N LEU A 5 15.02 -7.38 0.67
CA LEU A 5 16.06 -7.94 -0.22
C LEU A 5 16.09 -9.47 -0.19
N THR A 6 15.75 -10.08 0.95
CA THR A 6 15.68 -11.54 1.06
C THR A 6 14.60 -12.11 0.14
N VAL A 7 13.37 -11.64 0.23
CA VAL A 7 12.26 -12.15 -0.60
C VAL A 7 12.42 -11.81 -2.08
N GLU A 8 13.06 -10.68 -2.41
CA GLU A 8 13.35 -10.29 -3.78
C GLU A 8 14.42 -11.18 -4.46
N ASN A 9 15.29 -11.83 -3.69
CA ASN A 9 16.45 -12.56 -4.24
C ASN A 9 16.44 -14.06 -3.97
N CYS A 10 15.61 -14.56 -3.07
CA CYS A 10 15.61 -15.96 -2.64
C CYS A 10 14.25 -16.62 -2.77
N LYS A 11 14.29 -17.95 -2.96
CA LYS A 11 13.13 -18.79 -2.66
C LYS A 11 13.15 -19.16 -1.19
N MET A 12 11.99 -19.29 -0.59
CA MET A 12 11.87 -19.53 0.86
C MET A 12 12.37 -20.92 1.29
N ASP A 13 12.36 -21.89 0.40
CA ASP A 13 12.83 -23.27 0.62
C ASP A 13 14.34 -23.47 0.39
N GLU A 14 15.07 -22.45 -0.06
CA GLU A 14 16.53 -22.50 -0.19
C GLU A 14 17.19 -22.66 1.19
N LYS A 15 18.26 -23.45 1.25
CA LYS A 15 18.99 -23.69 2.49
C LYS A 15 20.15 -22.73 2.66
N VAL A 16 20.35 -22.31 3.88
CA VAL A 16 21.44 -21.44 4.34
C VAL A 16 22.16 -22.07 5.53
N THR A 17 23.44 -21.76 5.68
CA THR A 17 24.25 -22.24 6.79
C THR A 17 24.70 -21.05 7.63
N VAL A 18 24.65 -21.18 8.93
CA VAL A 18 25.04 -20.16 9.90
C VAL A 18 26.54 -20.07 9.97
N SER A 19 27.12 -18.91 9.70
CA SER A 19 28.53 -18.63 9.83
C SER A 19 28.92 -18.36 11.30
N ASN A 20 30.23 -18.41 11.59
CA ASN A 20 30.75 -18.00 12.90
C ASN A 20 30.41 -16.52 13.19
N ALA A 21 30.50 -15.63 12.19
CA ALA A 21 30.19 -14.23 12.34
C ALA A 21 28.69 -14.04 12.73
N ALA A 22 27.81 -14.76 12.10
CA ALA A 22 26.38 -14.74 12.44
C ALA A 22 26.13 -15.24 13.88
N ALA A 23 26.67 -16.40 14.23
CA ALA A 23 26.46 -17.01 15.55
C ALA A 23 27.03 -16.19 16.72
N THR A 24 27.97 -15.29 16.47
CA THR A 24 28.69 -14.51 17.50
C THR A 24 28.39 -13.02 17.54
N VAL A 25 27.48 -12.52 16.67
CA VAL A 25 27.16 -11.09 16.58
C VAL A 25 26.58 -10.50 17.87
N GLY A 26 25.88 -11.29 18.66
CA GLY A 26 25.39 -10.90 19.98
C GLY A 26 24.11 -10.02 19.94
N ASN A 27 23.72 -9.53 21.12
CA ASN A 27 22.47 -8.79 21.37
C ASN A 27 21.21 -9.65 21.06
N SER A 28 20.21 -9.12 20.33
CA SER A 28 19.04 -9.91 19.96
C SER A 28 19.42 -11.08 19.07
N SER A 29 18.96 -12.29 19.38
CA SER A 29 19.33 -13.52 18.68
C SER A 29 18.13 -14.41 18.47
N ALA A 30 18.10 -15.10 17.33
CA ALA A 30 17.21 -16.23 17.05
C ALA A 30 17.74 -17.54 17.64
N GLY A 31 18.89 -17.52 18.33
CA GLY A 31 19.53 -18.67 18.96
C GLY A 31 20.34 -19.53 18.00
N LEU A 32 20.65 -19.04 16.80
CA LEU A 32 21.36 -19.80 15.77
C LEU A 32 22.84 -20.04 16.16
N LEU A 33 23.28 -21.28 15.94
CA LEU A 33 24.66 -21.71 16.25
C LEU A 33 25.49 -21.88 14.97
N GLU A 34 26.80 -21.72 15.08
CA GLU A 34 27.71 -21.94 13.94
C GLU A 34 27.52 -23.34 13.34
N GLY A 35 27.33 -23.37 12.02
CA GLY A 35 27.12 -24.60 11.25
C GLY A 35 25.70 -25.12 11.21
N ASP A 36 24.75 -24.44 11.87
CA ASP A 36 23.32 -24.76 11.71
C ASP A 36 22.89 -24.60 10.25
N GLU A 37 22.08 -25.52 9.76
CA GLU A 37 21.40 -25.42 8.46
C GLU A 37 19.91 -25.19 8.66
N LEU A 38 19.38 -24.18 7.97
CA LEU A 38 17.96 -23.82 8.00
C LEU A 38 17.51 -23.30 6.63
N THR A 39 16.19 -23.17 6.44
CA THR A 39 15.68 -22.55 5.22
C THR A 39 15.75 -21.01 5.30
N VAL A 40 15.69 -20.34 4.14
CA VAL A 40 15.57 -18.87 4.06
C VAL A 40 14.32 -18.39 4.80
N GLU A 41 13.19 -19.12 4.72
CA GLU A 41 11.99 -18.82 5.48
C GLU A 41 12.23 -18.85 7.00
N GLN A 42 12.87 -19.90 7.48
CA GLN A 42 13.23 -20.02 8.91
C GLN A 42 14.16 -18.90 9.38
N ALA A 43 15.17 -18.54 8.56
CA ALA A 43 16.02 -17.40 8.85
C ALA A 43 15.25 -16.06 8.81
N LEU A 44 14.29 -15.89 7.89
CA LEU A 44 13.43 -14.72 7.84
C LEU A 44 12.52 -14.63 9.08
N ARG A 45 11.99 -15.75 9.57
CA ARG A 45 11.26 -15.80 10.85
C ARG A 45 12.16 -15.42 12.01
N GLY A 46 13.38 -15.95 12.07
CA GLY A 46 14.40 -15.59 13.07
C GLY A 46 14.78 -14.09 13.03
N LEU A 47 14.83 -13.48 11.85
CA LEU A 47 15.06 -12.04 11.68
C LEU A 47 13.91 -11.19 12.22
N MET A 48 12.67 -11.54 11.87
CA MET A 48 11.54 -10.65 12.02
C MET A 48 10.80 -10.81 13.35
N ILE A 49 10.67 -12.02 13.88
CA ILE A 49 9.90 -12.30 15.09
C ILE A 49 10.71 -11.95 16.35
N PRO A 50 11.82 -12.65 16.69
CA PRO A 50 12.65 -12.32 17.87
C PRO A 50 13.65 -11.22 17.58
N SER A 51 13.69 -10.67 16.36
CA SER A 51 14.66 -9.64 15.96
C SER A 51 16.12 -10.13 15.95
N GLY A 52 16.38 -11.37 15.47
CA GLY A 52 17.70 -11.99 15.48
C GLY A 52 18.73 -11.28 14.61
N ASN A 53 19.79 -10.78 15.19
CA ASN A 53 20.95 -10.22 14.48
C ASN A 53 21.74 -11.31 13.75
N ASP A 54 21.83 -12.50 14.37
CA ASP A 54 22.35 -13.72 13.77
C ASP A 54 21.65 -14.08 12.46
N ALA A 55 20.33 -14.10 12.46
CA ALA A 55 19.55 -14.35 11.25
C ALA A 55 19.73 -13.23 10.18
N ALA A 56 19.92 -11.98 10.61
CA ALA A 56 20.20 -10.87 9.69
C ALA A 56 21.52 -11.08 8.94
N ILE A 57 22.59 -11.48 9.64
CA ILE A 57 23.89 -11.76 9.01
C ILE A 57 23.80 -12.99 8.10
N VAL A 58 23.16 -14.09 8.53
CA VAL A 58 22.94 -15.27 7.68
C VAL A 58 22.31 -14.90 6.35
N LEU A 59 21.22 -14.13 6.39
CA LEU A 59 20.53 -13.70 5.19
C LEU A 59 21.38 -12.75 4.35
N ALA A 60 22.09 -11.80 4.97
CA ALA A 60 22.94 -10.85 4.26
C ALA A 60 24.10 -11.55 3.54
N GLU A 61 24.77 -12.49 4.18
CA GLU A 61 25.84 -13.28 3.57
C GLU A 61 25.31 -14.12 2.38
N TYR A 62 24.16 -14.75 2.56
CA TYR A 62 23.58 -15.58 1.50
C TYR A 62 23.09 -14.74 0.31
N VAL A 63 22.33 -13.70 0.55
CA VAL A 63 21.82 -12.81 -0.51
C VAL A 63 22.94 -12.04 -1.19
N GLY A 64 23.94 -11.56 -0.43
CA GLY A 64 25.11 -10.88 -0.98
C GLY A 64 25.89 -11.74 -1.96
N LYS A 65 26.06 -13.05 -1.67
CA LYS A 65 26.65 -14.03 -2.60
C LYS A 65 25.77 -14.29 -3.84
N LYS A 66 24.44 -14.22 -3.68
CA LYS A 66 23.54 -14.34 -4.85
C LYS A 66 23.60 -13.12 -5.75
N ILE A 67 23.71 -11.91 -5.18
CA ILE A 67 23.85 -10.66 -5.92
C ILE A 67 25.18 -10.62 -6.68
N ASP A 68 26.28 -10.96 -6.01
CA ASP A 68 27.61 -11.08 -6.64
C ASP A 68 28.29 -12.39 -6.21
N PRO A 69 28.23 -13.46 -7.02
CA PRO A 69 28.87 -14.74 -6.72
C PRO A 69 30.41 -14.67 -6.60
N LYS A 70 31.03 -13.57 -7.02
CA LYS A 70 32.49 -13.36 -6.94
C LYS A 70 32.90 -12.46 -5.80
N THR A 71 31.93 -11.96 -5.04
CA THR A 71 32.23 -11.07 -3.91
C THR A 71 33.16 -11.75 -2.90
N LYS A 72 34.08 -10.96 -2.36
CA LYS A 72 34.92 -11.38 -1.23
C LYS A 72 34.30 -10.97 0.12
N ASP A 73 33.33 -10.10 0.07
CA ASP A 73 32.61 -9.57 1.22
C ASP A 73 31.10 -9.51 0.85
N ALA A 74 30.40 -10.56 1.27
CA ALA A 74 29.00 -10.72 0.95
C ALA A 74 28.12 -9.72 1.72
N GLU A 75 28.47 -9.42 2.98
CA GLU A 75 27.75 -8.47 3.79
C GLU A 75 27.87 -7.05 3.22
N ALA A 76 29.08 -6.59 2.87
CA ALA A 76 29.25 -5.29 2.22
C ALA A 76 28.49 -5.20 0.87
N THR A 77 28.45 -6.30 0.11
CA THR A 77 27.64 -6.38 -1.13
C THR A 77 26.15 -6.22 -0.82
N PHE A 78 25.67 -6.85 0.24
CA PHE A 78 24.30 -6.75 0.70
C PHE A 78 23.96 -5.34 1.18
N VAL A 79 24.79 -4.72 2.02
CA VAL A 79 24.62 -3.34 2.52
C VAL A 79 24.56 -2.34 1.36
N LYS A 80 25.41 -2.52 0.34
CA LYS A 80 25.33 -1.71 -0.88
C LYS A 80 23.97 -1.87 -1.55
N ALA A 81 23.46 -3.09 -1.66
CA ALA A 81 22.14 -3.35 -2.23
C ALA A 81 21.01 -2.74 -1.38
N MET A 82 21.10 -2.75 -0.04
CA MET A 82 20.16 -2.08 0.86
C MET A 82 20.06 -0.60 0.53
N ASN A 83 21.17 0.10 0.39
CA ASN A 83 21.23 1.52 0.07
C ASN A 83 20.71 1.83 -1.35
N GLU A 84 21.02 0.97 -2.33
CA GLU A 84 20.47 1.11 -3.69
C GLU A 84 18.96 0.89 -3.71
N ARG A 85 18.46 -0.07 -2.94
CA ARG A 85 17.02 -0.36 -2.85
C ARG A 85 16.26 0.75 -2.13
N ALA A 86 16.83 1.31 -1.05
CA ALA A 86 16.29 2.47 -0.36
C ALA A 86 16.12 3.67 -1.31
N LYS A 87 17.13 3.98 -2.11
CA LYS A 87 17.04 5.03 -3.14
C LYS A 87 15.92 4.76 -4.16
N LYS A 88 15.75 3.51 -4.60
CA LYS A 88 14.67 3.14 -5.54
C LYS A 88 13.28 3.28 -4.92
N LEU A 89 13.15 3.12 -3.61
CA LEU A 89 11.91 3.36 -2.86
C LEU A 89 11.62 4.85 -2.63
N GLY A 90 12.57 5.74 -2.89
CA GLY A 90 12.46 7.16 -2.58
C GLY A 90 12.90 7.53 -1.16
N CYS A 91 13.53 6.60 -0.43
CA CYS A 91 14.08 6.84 0.90
C CYS A 91 15.34 7.71 0.78
N THR A 92 15.18 9.02 0.85
CA THR A 92 16.28 9.98 0.64
C THR A 92 17.05 10.36 1.90
N GLY A 93 16.50 10.06 3.07
CA GLY A 93 17.09 10.31 4.38
C GLY A 93 17.49 9.01 5.09
N THR A 94 17.91 7.96 4.32
CA THR A 94 18.25 6.66 4.89
C THR A 94 19.63 6.22 4.42
N VAL A 95 20.46 5.79 5.37
CA VAL A 95 21.75 5.13 5.13
C VAL A 95 21.83 3.86 5.97
N PHE A 96 22.15 2.73 5.33
CA PHE A 96 22.43 1.46 5.96
C PHE A 96 23.94 1.19 5.97
N GLU A 97 24.46 0.69 7.09
CA GLU A 97 25.87 0.30 7.25
C GLU A 97 26.04 -1.18 7.62
N ASN A 98 24.95 -1.84 8.06
CA ASN A 98 24.91 -3.26 8.34
C ASN A 98 23.47 -3.81 8.17
N PRO A 99 23.28 -5.16 8.17
CA PRO A 99 21.96 -5.76 7.95
C PRO A 99 21.05 -5.83 9.18
N HIS A 100 21.59 -5.64 10.40
CA HIS A 100 20.91 -5.89 11.68
C HIS A 100 20.51 -4.61 12.43
N GLY A 101 21.17 -3.48 12.20
CA GLY A 101 20.80 -2.20 12.79
C GLY A 101 21.52 -1.84 14.11
N LEU A 102 22.59 -2.56 14.50
CA LEU A 102 23.44 -2.14 15.62
C LEU A 102 24.27 -0.93 15.20
N ASP A 103 24.44 0.06 16.09
CA ASP A 103 25.03 1.37 15.84
C ASP A 103 26.10 1.78 16.88
N PHE A 104 26.68 0.82 17.58
CA PHE A 104 27.70 1.03 18.62
C PHE A 104 28.91 0.11 18.45
N ASP A 105 29.98 0.36 19.20
CA ASP A 105 31.24 -0.35 19.12
C ASP A 105 31.79 -0.42 17.67
N GLU A 106 32.04 -1.61 17.15
CA GLU A 106 32.53 -1.83 15.78
C GLU A 106 31.51 -1.43 14.68
N TRP A 107 30.24 -1.25 15.03
CA TRP A 107 29.17 -0.81 14.12
C TRP A 107 28.84 0.69 14.26
N ALA A 108 29.56 1.44 15.10
CA ALA A 108 29.39 2.87 15.23
C ALA A 108 29.70 3.58 13.91
N GLY A 109 28.73 4.38 13.40
CA GLY A 109 28.85 5.04 12.10
C GLY A 109 27.81 6.13 11.88
N ASP A 110 27.40 6.31 10.63
CA ASP A 110 26.42 7.31 10.20
C ASP A 110 25.10 6.68 9.76
N MET A 111 24.77 5.51 10.30
CA MET A 111 23.51 4.81 9.98
C MET A 111 22.32 5.61 10.51
N HIS A 112 21.41 5.98 9.65
CA HIS A 112 20.23 6.78 10.00
C HIS A 112 19.04 6.54 9.07
N SER A 113 17.84 6.96 9.51
CA SER A 113 16.63 6.96 8.70
C SER A 113 15.68 8.06 9.18
N THR A 114 14.57 8.21 8.48
CA THR A 114 13.46 9.10 8.84
C THR A 114 12.17 8.31 9.03
N ALA A 115 11.19 8.86 9.77
CA ALA A 115 9.89 8.21 9.93
C ALA A 115 9.19 8.00 8.57
N HIS A 116 9.33 8.94 7.65
CA HIS A 116 8.80 8.81 6.29
C HIS A 116 9.43 7.65 5.52
N ASP A 117 10.76 7.53 5.54
CA ASP A 117 11.48 6.49 4.82
C ASP A 117 11.18 5.10 5.41
N VAL A 118 11.08 5.00 6.75
CA VAL A 118 10.69 3.75 7.42
C VAL A 118 9.26 3.36 7.06
N ALA A 119 8.33 4.32 6.92
CA ALA A 119 6.97 4.06 6.47
C ALA A 119 6.94 3.54 5.02
N LEU A 120 7.76 4.12 4.11
CA LEU A 120 7.90 3.61 2.73
C LEU A 120 8.43 2.18 2.71
N MET A 121 9.42 1.86 3.54
CA MET A 121 9.97 0.51 3.67
C MET A 121 8.94 -0.47 4.24
N MET A 122 8.16 -0.06 5.24
CA MET A 122 7.09 -0.90 5.79
C MET A 122 6.00 -1.15 4.76
N GLN A 123 5.57 -0.11 4.03
CA GLN A 123 4.60 -0.23 2.94
C GLN A 123 5.08 -1.20 1.85
N GLU A 124 6.36 -1.16 1.49
CA GLU A 124 6.94 -2.06 0.50
C GLU A 124 6.99 -3.49 1.02
N ALA A 125 7.46 -3.68 2.25
CA ALA A 125 7.53 -5.00 2.90
C ALA A 125 6.17 -5.68 2.98
N MET A 126 5.12 -4.93 3.29
CA MET A 126 3.75 -5.44 3.42
C MET A 126 3.08 -5.78 2.09
N LYS A 127 3.72 -5.55 0.93
CA LYS A 127 3.23 -6.04 -0.37
C LYS A 127 3.58 -7.51 -0.61
N ASP A 128 4.58 -8.03 0.08
CA ASP A 128 4.99 -9.43 -0.02
C ASP A 128 4.24 -10.29 1.00
N ASP A 129 3.56 -11.34 0.53
CA ASP A 129 2.72 -12.19 1.37
C ASP A 129 3.52 -12.94 2.43
N THR A 130 4.78 -13.32 2.13
CA THR A 130 5.65 -14.02 3.09
C THR A 130 6.05 -13.09 4.24
N ILE A 131 6.46 -11.85 3.93
CA ILE A 131 6.79 -10.88 4.98
C ILE A 131 5.54 -10.57 5.81
N ARG A 132 4.39 -10.37 5.16
CA ARG A 132 3.11 -10.11 5.83
C ARG A 132 2.75 -11.23 6.81
N GLU A 133 2.89 -12.49 6.39
CA GLU A 133 2.65 -13.65 7.26
C GLU A 133 3.62 -13.68 8.44
N VAL A 134 4.91 -13.47 8.19
CA VAL A 134 5.95 -13.54 9.24
C VAL A 134 5.77 -12.43 10.29
N VAL A 135 5.48 -11.18 9.90
CA VAL A 135 5.29 -10.08 10.88
C VAL A 135 3.97 -10.16 11.62
N ALA A 136 3.01 -10.94 11.10
CA ALA A 136 1.73 -11.27 11.75
C ALA A 136 1.81 -12.54 12.61
N SER A 137 2.97 -13.19 12.69
CA SER A 137 3.13 -14.40 13.50
C SER A 137 3.26 -14.03 14.98
N GLU A 138 2.49 -14.76 15.80
CA GLU A 138 2.68 -14.83 17.24
C GLU A 138 3.94 -15.66 17.57
N ASP A 139 4.13 -15.99 18.84
CA ASP A 139 5.19 -16.87 19.28
C ASP A 139 5.16 -18.18 18.51
N SER A 140 6.31 -18.60 18.01
CA SER A 140 6.45 -19.78 17.15
C SER A 140 7.79 -20.49 17.38
N TRP A 141 8.05 -21.53 16.61
CA TRP A 141 9.29 -22.29 16.64
C TRP A 141 9.84 -22.44 15.24
N ILE A 142 11.17 -22.45 15.13
CA ILE A 142 11.86 -22.94 13.94
C ILE A 142 12.66 -24.20 14.30
N GLU A 143 12.75 -25.12 13.35
CA GLU A 143 13.58 -26.32 13.48
C GLU A 143 14.80 -26.16 12.58
N VAL A 144 15.97 -26.41 13.09
CA VAL A 144 17.24 -26.31 12.38
C VAL A 144 18.01 -27.62 12.51
N THR A 145 18.87 -27.91 11.55
CA THR A 145 19.77 -29.08 11.63
C THR A 145 21.15 -28.58 12.04
N GLY A 146 21.64 -29.00 13.19
CA GLY A 146 22.96 -28.61 13.72
C GLY A 146 24.12 -29.16 12.90
N ALA A 147 25.29 -28.60 13.12
CA ALA A 147 26.54 -29.02 12.46
C ALA A 147 26.89 -30.50 12.66
N ASP A 148 26.39 -31.12 13.72
CA ASP A 148 26.54 -32.57 14.01
C ASP A 148 25.47 -33.44 13.36
N GLY A 149 24.53 -32.83 12.63
CA GLY A 149 23.40 -33.50 11.98
C GLY A 149 22.22 -33.77 12.90
N SER A 150 22.19 -33.26 14.13
CA SER A 150 21.06 -33.36 15.04
C SER A 150 20.07 -32.23 14.76
N ASP A 151 18.76 -32.53 14.83
CA ASP A 151 17.72 -31.50 14.74
C ASP A 151 17.46 -30.90 16.13
N HIS A 152 17.31 -29.56 16.16
CA HIS A 152 16.92 -28.83 17.36
C HIS A 152 16.00 -27.65 17.02
N SER A 153 15.27 -27.14 18.01
CA SER A 153 14.26 -26.12 17.82
C SER A 153 14.62 -24.85 18.58
N HIS A 154 14.36 -23.69 17.97
CA HIS A 154 14.48 -22.40 18.62
C HIS A 154 13.12 -21.73 18.76
N SER A 155 12.87 -21.14 19.95
CA SER A 155 11.67 -20.33 20.20
C SER A 155 11.80 -18.98 19.53
N MET A 156 10.71 -18.55 18.87
CA MET A 156 10.57 -17.25 18.22
C MET A 156 9.48 -16.46 18.97
N ASP A 157 9.88 -15.59 19.90
CA ASP A 157 8.95 -14.81 20.71
C ASP A 157 8.77 -13.42 20.10
N THR A 158 7.52 -13.04 19.79
CA THR A 158 7.26 -11.75 19.16
C THR A 158 7.44 -10.59 20.13
N HIS A 159 8.07 -9.52 19.65
CA HIS A 159 8.20 -8.27 20.41
C HIS A 159 7.02 -7.30 20.15
N ASN A 160 6.08 -7.63 19.26
CA ASN A 160 4.93 -6.80 18.94
C ASN A 160 3.77 -7.08 19.90
N VAL A 161 3.69 -6.35 21.01
CA VAL A 161 2.61 -6.51 21.98
C VAL A 161 1.25 -6.02 21.48
N LEU A 162 1.19 -5.31 20.35
CA LEU A 162 -0.06 -4.82 19.75
C LEU A 162 -0.64 -5.79 18.71
N LEU A 163 0.07 -6.87 18.39
CA LEU A 163 -0.37 -7.79 17.34
C LEU A 163 -1.80 -8.30 17.59
N GLY A 164 -2.66 -8.21 16.58
CA GLY A 164 -4.08 -8.57 16.67
C GLY A 164 -4.97 -7.59 17.43
N GLN A 165 -4.41 -6.54 18.06
CA GLN A 165 -5.19 -5.54 18.78
C GLN A 165 -5.60 -4.39 17.85
N ASP A 166 -6.88 -3.99 17.91
CA ASP A 166 -7.42 -2.82 17.22
C ASP A 166 -7.05 -2.71 15.73
N GLY A 167 -6.88 -3.87 15.06
CA GLY A 167 -6.52 -3.92 13.65
C GLY A 167 -5.02 -3.88 13.36
N ASN A 168 -4.12 -4.00 14.37
CA ASN A 168 -2.70 -4.20 14.13
C ASN A 168 -2.45 -5.56 13.47
N ILE A 169 -1.85 -5.57 12.29
CA ILE A 169 -1.60 -6.76 11.48
C ILE A 169 -0.12 -7.15 11.40
N GLY A 170 0.74 -6.48 12.15
CA GLY A 170 2.16 -6.80 12.21
C GLY A 170 3.02 -5.57 12.39
N GLY A 171 4.31 -5.80 12.63
CA GLY A 171 5.26 -4.71 12.83
C GLY A 171 6.66 -5.19 13.18
N LYS A 172 7.57 -4.24 13.33
CA LYS A 172 8.96 -4.49 13.70
C LYS A 172 9.45 -3.45 14.70
N THR A 173 9.99 -3.93 15.81
CA THR A 173 10.63 -3.11 16.84
C THR A 173 12.11 -2.92 16.54
N GLY A 174 12.71 -1.85 17.08
CA GLY A 174 14.14 -1.62 17.13
C GLY A 174 14.51 -0.87 18.40
N THR A 175 15.69 -1.13 18.93
CA THR A 175 16.19 -0.41 20.12
C THR A 175 17.71 -0.45 20.14
N THR A 176 18.33 0.72 20.25
CA THR A 176 19.71 0.95 20.66
C THR A 176 19.74 2.14 21.60
N ASP A 177 20.85 2.41 22.25
CA ASP A 177 20.96 3.57 23.13
C ASP A 177 20.85 4.88 22.35
N ASP A 178 21.36 4.94 21.12
CA ASP A 178 21.30 6.13 20.27
C ASP A 178 19.94 6.28 19.58
N ALA A 179 19.34 5.20 19.06
CA ALA A 179 18.05 5.24 18.38
C ALA A 179 16.86 5.39 19.34
N GLY A 180 17.00 5.04 20.61
CA GLY A 180 15.87 4.92 21.54
C GLY A 180 14.94 3.77 21.18
N TYR A 181 13.71 3.81 21.68
CA TYR A 181 12.71 2.78 21.43
C TYR A 181 11.91 3.11 20.16
N CYS A 182 12.08 2.27 19.14
CA CYS A 182 11.44 2.46 17.84
C CYS A 182 10.44 1.33 17.53
N PHE A 183 9.40 1.66 16.79
CA PHE A 183 8.43 0.69 16.29
C PHE A 183 7.79 1.17 14.98
N THR A 184 7.78 0.30 13.97
CA THR A 184 6.96 0.49 12.76
C THR A 184 5.94 -0.61 12.69
N SER A 185 4.69 -0.29 12.33
CA SER A 185 3.64 -1.30 12.23
C SER A 185 2.61 -0.99 11.15
N ALA A 186 1.89 -2.03 10.73
CA ALA A 186 0.76 -1.95 9.84
C ALA A 186 -0.54 -2.17 10.61
N TYR A 187 -1.54 -1.38 10.30
CA TYR A 187 -2.91 -1.54 10.77
C TYR A 187 -3.84 -1.70 9.57
N ASN A 188 -4.86 -2.54 9.72
CA ASN A 188 -5.93 -2.66 8.75
C ASN A 188 -7.27 -2.67 9.48
N ARG A 189 -8.13 -1.68 9.20
CA ARG A 189 -9.51 -1.63 9.69
C ARG A 189 -10.45 -1.52 8.50
N ASP A 190 -11.32 -2.49 8.34
CA ASP A 190 -12.33 -2.52 7.27
C ASP A 190 -11.74 -2.35 5.85
N GLY A 191 -10.52 -2.88 5.63
CA GLY A 191 -9.81 -2.79 4.35
C GLY A 191 -8.99 -1.52 4.14
N ASP A 192 -9.01 -0.59 5.09
CA ASP A 192 -8.17 0.59 5.10
C ASP A 192 -6.86 0.29 5.83
N GLU A 193 -5.76 0.19 5.07
CA GLU A 193 -4.44 -0.17 5.59
C GLU A 193 -3.55 1.07 5.72
N ILE A 194 -2.96 1.25 6.91
CA ILE A 194 -2.02 2.33 7.21
C ILE A 194 -0.73 1.78 7.82
N TYR A 195 0.31 2.59 7.73
CA TYR A 195 1.62 2.30 8.31
C TYR A 195 1.98 3.38 9.31
N THR A 196 2.29 2.97 10.54
CA THR A 196 2.70 3.87 11.62
C THR A 196 4.18 3.71 11.90
N VAL A 197 4.84 4.81 12.25
CA VAL A 197 6.27 4.82 12.62
C VAL A 197 6.46 5.70 13.85
N ILE A 198 6.99 5.10 14.90
CA ILE A 198 7.45 5.77 16.10
C ILE A 198 8.96 5.60 16.19
N LEU A 199 9.69 6.69 16.28
CA LEU A 199 11.14 6.70 16.45
C LEU A 199 11.49 7.43 17.74
N ASN A 200 12.55 6.95 18.43
CA ASN A 200 13.09 7.56 19.63
C ASN A 200 12.04 7.80 20.74
N SER A 201 11.20 6.82 21.00
CA SER A 201 10.29 6.88 22.16
C SER A 201 11.06 6.71 23.45
N THR A 202 10.52 7.24 24.55
CA THR A 202 11.21 7.33 25.84
C THR A 202 11.30 6.01 26.60
N THR A 203 10.37 5.08 26.34
CA THR A 203 10.34 3.76 26.98
C THR A 203 9.83 2.69 26.02
N THR A 204 10.08 1.42 26.37
CA THR A 204 9.53 0.27 25.64
C THR A 204 8.00 0.34 25.52
N ASP A 205 7.30 0.67 26.60
CA ASP A 205 5.82 0.70 26.60
C ASP A 205 5.29 1.93 25.84
N GLN A 206 6.00 3.06 25.93
CA GLN A 206 5.57 4.30 25.29
C GLN A 206 5.53 4.16 23.77
N ARG A 207 6.50 3.47 23.13
CA ARG A 207 6.47 3.26 21.66
C ARG A 207 5.18 2.57 21.18
N PHE A 208 4.64 1.63 22.00
CA PHE A 208 3.39 0.94 21.66
C PHE A 208 2.17 1.81 21.94
N THR A 209 2.16 2.54 23.05
CA THR A 209 1.09 3.49 23.38
C THR A 209 0.99 4.60 22.33
N ASP A 210 2.11 5.16 21.91
CA ASP A 210 2.17 6.20 20.88
C ASP A 210 1.69 5.66 19.53
N THR A 211 2.10 4.43 19.17
CA THR A 211 1.65 3.76 17.96
C THR A 211 0.14 3.57 17.93
N ALA A 212 -0.45 3.04 19.01
CA ALA A 212 -1.89 2.84 19.13
C ALA A 212 -2.63 4.19 19.09
N THR A 213 -2.09 5.21 19.75
CA THR A 213 -2.65 6.58 19.75
C THR A 213 -2.67 7.16 18.34
N LEU A 214 -1.55 7.03 17.59
CA LEU A 214 -1.44 7.52 16.21
C LEU A 214 -2.42 6.82 15.27
N ALA A 215 -2.53 5.48 15.35
CA ALA A 215 -3.48 4.72 14.56
C ALA A 215 -4.93 5.11 14.89
N ASN A 216 -5.28 5.21 16.16
CA ASN A 216 -6.62 5.61 16.61
C ASN A 216 -6.94 7.04 16.19
N TRP A 217 -5.96 7.94 16.22
CA TRP A 217 -6.14 9.31 15.76
C TRP A 217 -6.47 9.34 14.27
N TYR A 218 -5.74 8.61 13.42
CA TYR A 218 -6.03 8.55 11.99
C TYR A 218 -7.44 8.02 11.72
N TYR A 219 -7.79 6.85 12.24
CA TYR A 219 -9.10 6.25 12.00
C TYR A 219 -10.25 7.06 12.61
N GLY A 220 -10.02 7.73 13.74
CA GLY A 220 -11.01 8.58 14.40
C GLY A 220 -11.26 9.92 13.71
N HIS A 221 -10.36 10.35 12.82
CA HIS A 221 -10.51 11.58 12.04
C HIS A 221 -11.04 11.36 10.62
N LYS A 222 -11.31 10.12 10.23
CA LYS A 222 -11.97 9.84 8.97
C LYS A 222 -13.43 10.27 9.00
N VAL A 223 -13.89 10.84 7.90
CA VAL A 223 -15.27 11.27 7.73
C VAL A 223 -15.89 10.58 6.51
N THR A 224 -17.18 10.37 6.58
CA THR A 224 -17.94 9.79 5.48
C THR A 224 -18.64 10.90 4.72
N VAL A 225 -18.46 10.95 3.41
CA VAL A 225 -19.05 11.94 2.51
C VAL A 225 -19.93 11.26 1.47
N ALA A 226 -21.03 11.92 1.08
CA ALA A 226 -21.87 11.44 -0.01
C ALA A 226 -21.14 11.60 -1.34
N ILE A 227 -21.16 10.58 -2.20
CA ILE A 227 -20.60 10.67 -3.56
C ILE A 227 -21.49 11.56 -4.43
N ALA A 228 -22.82 11.50 -4.23
CA ALA A 228 -23.78 12.36 -4.91
C ALA A 228 -23.74 13.79 -4.34
N ASN A 229 -22.71 14.57 -4.68
CA ASN A 229 -22.58 15.97 -4.27
C ASN A 229 -23.10 16.92 -5.36
N THR A 230 -24.42 17.07 -5.42
CA THR A 230 -25.12 17.98 -6.33
C THR A 230 -26.43 18.49 -5.71
N GLN A 231 -26.81 19.72 -6.03
CA GLN A 231 -28.13 20.28 -5.66
C GLN A 231 -29.19 20.04 -6.74
N GLU A 232 -28.77 19.70 -7.96
CA GLU A 232 -29.70 19.45 -9.08
C GLU A 232 -30.23 18.02 -8.99
N LYS A 233 -31.46 17.87 -9.50
CA LYS A 233 -32.17 16.60 -9.56
C LYS A 233 -32.66 16.31 -10.96
N THR A 234 -32.68 15.02 -11.29
CA THR A 234 -33.34 14.52 -12.48
C THR A 234 -34.85 14.67 -12.37
N ALA A 235 -35.57 14.43 -13.47
CA ALA A 235 -37.03 14.42 -13.47
C ALA A 235 -37.65 13.38 -12.50
N ASN A 236 -36.92 12.29 -12.22
CA ASN A 236 -37.33 11.24 -11.28
C ASN A 236 -37.00 11.58 -9.82
N GLY A 237 -36.32 12.72 -9.57
CA GLY A 237 -35.98 13.20 -8.24
C GLY A 237 -34.66 12.68 -7.69
N ASN A 238 -33.88 11.91 -8.46
CA ASN A 238 -32.56 11.43 -8.13
C ASN A 238 -31.49 12.54 -8.25
N PRO A 239 -30.33 12.45 -7.61
CA PRO A 239 -29.25 13.40 -7.81
C PRO A 239 -28.80 13.41 -9.28
N LEU A 240 -28.77 14.58 -9.92
CA LEU A 240 -28.25 14.73 -11.28
C LEU A 240 -26.74 14.81 -11.23
N MET A 241 -26.07 13.75 -11.72
CA MET A 241 -24.60 13.66 -11.70
C MET A 241 -24.00 14.23 -12.97
N ALA A 242 -24.62 13.97 -14.11
CA ALA A 242 -24.16 14.42 -15.42
C ALA A 242 -25.30 14.46 -16.42
N ARG A 243 -25.15 15.28 -17.48
CA ARG A 243 -25.91 15.22 -18.72
C ARG A 243 -25.01 14.66 -19.81
N ILE A 244 -25.31 13.52 -20.36
CA ILE A 244 -24.47 12.80 -21.31
C ILE A 244 -25.02 12.89 -22.71
N GLY A 245 -24.22 13.41 -23.65
CA GLY A 245 -24.61 13.59 -25.03
C GLY A 245 -24.89 12.25 -25.73
N GLN A 246 -26.05 12.13 -26.41
CA GLN A 246 -26.33 10.99 -27.26
C GLN A 246 -25.63 11.18 -28.62
N THR A 247 -24.83 10.18 -29.03
CA THR A 247 -24.01 10.27 -30.25
C THR A 247 -24.80 10.30 -31.53
N ASP A 248 -26.02 9.81 -31.52
CA ASP A 248 -26.92 9.83 -32.69
C ASP A 248 -27.59 11.18 -32.91
N TRP A 249 -27.57 12.08 -31.93
CA TRP A 249 -28.20 13.38 -31.96
C TRP A 249 -27.17 14.53 -31.92
N THR A 250 -27.62 15.73 -32.34
CA THR A 250 -26.77 16.93 -32.29
C THR A 250 -26.99 17.78 -31.04
N ASP A 251 -28.09 17.52 -30.31
CA ASP A 251 -28.60 18.38 -29.23
C ASP A 251 -29.26 17.65 -28.07
N LYS A 252 -29.34 16.31 -28.10
CA LYS A 252 -29.93 15.54 -27.02
C LYS A 252 -28.90 14.99 -26.05
N THR A 253 -29.26 15.07 -24.79
CA THR A 253 -28.50 14.48 -23.66
C THR A 253 -29.38 13.50 -22.89
N ILE A 254 -28.79 12.65 -22.12
CA ILE A 254 -29.42 11.76 -21.13
C ILE A 254 -28.97 12.22 -19.74
N ASP A 255 -29.95 12.46 -18.87
CA ASP A 255 -29.68 12.71 -17.45
C ASP A 255 -29.22 11.44 -16.78
N ALA A 256 -28.07 11.51 -16.11
CA ALA A 256 -27.44 10.40 -15.42
C ALA A 256 -27.40 10.62 -13.90
N THR A 257 -27.69 9.54 -13.16
CA THR A 257 -27.59 9.48 -11.71
C THR A 257 -26.57 8.39 -11.30
N LEU A 258 -26.25 8.27 -9.98
CA LEU A 258 -25.49 7.14 -9.49
C LEU A 258 -26.32 5.85 -9.53
N ALA A 259 -25.67 4.72 -9.81
CA ALA A 259 -26.31 3.40 -9.69
C ALA A 259 -26.84 3.15 -8.26
N ASP A 260 -26.15 3.70 -7.25
CA ASP A 260 -26.62 3.83 -5.87
C ASP A 260 -26.54 5.30 -5.43
N PRO A 261 -27.67 6.03 -5.44
CA PRO A 261 -27.70 7.44 -5.03
C PRO A 261 -27.35 7.69 -3.56
N THR A 262 -27.31 6.64 -2.74
CA THR A 262 -26.97 6.72 -1.31
C THR A 262 -25.51 6.39 -1.04
N ALA A 263 -24.74 6.07 -2.08
CA ALA A 263 -23.35 5.70 -1.97
C ALA A 263 -22.50 6.76 -1.29
N GLN A 264 -21.61 6.31 -0.43
CA GLN A 264 -20.72 7.14 0.37
C GLN A 264 -19.27 6.72 0.15
N ALA A 265 -18.35 7.65 0.38
CA ALA A 265 -16.92 7.40 0.43
C ALA A 265 -16.38 7.85 1.79
N THR A 266 -15.38 7.14 2.28
CA THR A 266 -14.66 7.53 3.50
C THR A 266 -13.39 8.27 3.11
N VAL A 267 -13.15 9.43 3.69
CA VAL A 267 -12.02 10.32 3.40
C VAL A 267 -11.30 10.71 4.69
N PHE A 268 -10.03 11.06 4.59
CA PHE A 268 -9.27 11.61 5.69
C PHE A 268 -9.02 13.11 5.43
N PRO A 269 -9.67 14.03 6.15
CA PRO A 269 -9.68 15.47 5.83
C PRO A 269 -8.31 16.11 5.68
N LEU A 270 -7.29 15.57 6.36
CA LEU A 270 -5.92 16.09 6.32
C LEU A 270 -5.06 15.52 5.17
N ALA A 271 -5.59 14.57 4.38
CA ALA A 271 -4.86 14.02 3.23
C ALA A 271 -5.01 14.86 1.94
N GLY A 272 -5.53 16.07 2.03
CA GLY A 272 -5.70 16.97 0.89
C GLY A 272 -7.10 16.91 0.26
N GLU A 273 -7.26 17.66 -0.83
CA GLU A 273 -8.55 17.83 -1.51
C GLU A 273 -9.05 16.53 -2.15
N VAL A 274 -10.37 16.35 -2.12
CA VAL A 274 -11.04 15.31 -2.89
C VAL A 274 -11.32 15.87 -4.28
N THR A 275 -10.99 15.11 -5.30
CA THR A 275 -11.25 15.43 -6.71
C THR A 275 -12.14 14.36 -7.34
N GLU A 276 -12.98 14.76 -8.27
CA GLU A 276 -13.76 13.84 -9.08
C GLU A 276 -13.27 13.78 -10.52
N LYS A 277 -13.44 12.63 -11.12
CA LYS A 277 -13.30 12.42 -12.56
C LYS A 277 -14.50 11.61 -13.07
N VAL A 278 -15.26 12.22 -13.97
CA VAL A 278 -16.36 11.53 -14.68
C VAL A 278 -15.83 11.01 -16.02
N SER A 279 -16.20 9.78 -16.34
CA SER A 279 -16.01 9.16 -17.65
C SER A 279 -17.35 8.82 -18.23
N TYR A 280 -17.59 9.21 -19.49
CA TYR A 280 -18.84 8.98 -20.21
C TYR A 280 -18.66 7.83 -21.17
N ASP A 281 -19.69 6.98 -21.27
CA ASP A 281 -19.78 5.95 -22.30
C ASP A 281 -20.37 6.55 -23.59
N ASP A 282 -20.15 5.88 -24.72
CA ASP A 282 -20.71 6.30 -26.03
C ASP A 282 -22.17 5.85 -26.14
N LEU A 283 -23.09 6.81 -26.10
CA LEU A 283 -24.52 6.54 -26.08
C LEU A 283 -25.12 6.61 -27.49
N SER A 284 -25.36 5.45 -28.11
CA SER A 284 -26.00 5.31 -29.41
C SER A 284 -27.25 4.42 -29.32
N GLY A 285 -28.23 4.67 -30.21
CA GLY A 285 -29.48 3.92 -30.25
C GLY A 285 -30.42 4.23 -29.09
N THR A 286 -31.10 3.22 -28.59
CA THR A 286 -32.01 3.34 -27.45
C THR A 286 -31.26 3.15 -26.15
N VAL A 287 -31.47 4.05 -25.21
CA VAL A 287 -30.95 4.00 -23.85
C VAL A 287 -32.14 3.86 -22.91
N HIS A 288 -32.11 2.86 -22.02
CA HIS A 288 -33.16 2.63 -21.04
C HIS A 288 -32.77 3.13 -19.66
N VAL A 289 -33.75 3.49 -18.85
CA VAL A 289 -33.50 3.81 -17.42
C VAL A 289 -32.79 2.66 -16.74
N GLY A 290 -31.70 2.98 -16.07
CA GLY A 290 -30.83 2.00 -15.39
C GLY A 290 -29.68 1.47 -16.25
N ASP A 291 -29.64 1.76 -17.57
CA ASP A 291 -28.46 1.41 -18.38
C ASP A 291 -27.24 2.18 -17.91
N LYS A 292 -26.09 1.49 -17.86
CA LYS A 292 -24.81 2.14 -17.56
C LYS A 292 -24.45 3.13 -18.67
N VAL A 293 -24.15 4.35 -18.29
CA VAL A 293 -23.83 5.46 -19.21
C VAL A 293 -22.49 6.15 -18.89
N GLY A 294 -21.78 5.64 -17.89
CA GLY A 294 -20.48 6.16 -17.51
C GLY A 294 -20.06 5.72 -16.12
N SER A 295 -19.09 6.41 -15.58
CA SER A 295 -18.64 6.22 -14.19
C SER A 295 -18.07 7.50 -13.59
N ILE A 296 -18.15 7.63 -12.26
CA ILE A 296 -17.48 8.65 -11.49
C ILE A 296 -16.40 8.02 -10.63
N THR A 297 -15.23 8.61 -10.61
CA THR A 297 -14.09 8.20 -9.77
C THR A 297 -13.75 9.35 -8.83
N LEU A 298 -13.77 9.11 -7.53
CA LEU A 298 -13.25 10.04 -6.53
C LEU A 298 -11.80 9.69 -6.20
N LYS A 299 -10.96 10.72 -6.08
CA LYS A 299 -9.57 10.60 -5.65
C LYS A 299 -9.29 11.60 -4.53
N GLN A 300 -8.44 11.19 -3.58
CA GLN A 300 -7.89 12.08 -2.58
C GLN A 300 -6.37 11.99 -2.65
N ASP A 301 -5.68 13.13 -2.74
CA ASP A 301 -4.23 13.21 -2.97
C ASP A 301 -3.74 12.24 -4.09
N GLY A 302 -4.47 12.23 -5.22
CA GLY A 302 -4.19 11.35 -6.36
C GLY A 302 -4.58 9.86 -6.17
N THR A 303 -4.82 9.41 -4.95
CA THR A 303 -5.22 8.04 -4.64
C THR A 303 -6.71 7.85 -4.86
N LYS A 304 -7.08 6.78 -5.55
CA LYS A 304 -8.48 6.44 -5.82
C LYS A 304 -9.17 5.94 -4.54
N ILE A 305 -10.23 6.63 -4.11
CA ILE A 305 -11.00 6.31 -2.89
C ILE A 305 -12.38 5.68 -3.19
N ALA A 306 -12.99 5.99 -4.35
CA ALA A 306 -14.25 5.38 -4.75
C ALA A 306 -14.40 5.36 -6.27
N VAL A 307 -15.16 4.38 -6.79
CA VAL A 307 -15.66 4.34 -8.17
C VAL A 307 -17.10 3.89 -8.13
N MET A 308 -17.96 4.64 -8.83
CA MET A 308 -19.38 4.30 -8.98
C MET A 308 -19.80 4.41 -10.43
N ASP A 309 -20.69 3.51 -10.85
CA ASP A 309 -21.31 3.58 -12.16
C ASP A 309 -22.36 4.69 -12.19
N LEU A 310 -22.40 5.39 -13.31
CA LEU A 310 -23.47 6.29 -13.68
C LEU A 310 -24.48 5.53 -14.54
N VAL A 311 -25.76 5.68 -14.22
CA VAL A 311 -26.85 5.05 -14.95
C VAL A 311 -27.81 6.11 -15.50
N ALA A 312 -28.41 5.81 -16.64
CA ALA A 312 -29.44 6.66 -17.22
C ALA A 312 -30.65 6.75 -16.28
N ASP A 313 -31.16 7.96 -16.07
CA ASP A 313 -32.36 8.20 -15.25
C ASP A 313 -33.57 8.63 -16.10
N GLU A 314 -33.45 8.54 -17.41
CA GLU A 314 -34.53 8.76 -18.39
C GLU A 314 -34.34 7.86 -19.61
N GLU A 315 -35.43 7.70 -20.36
CA GLU A 315 -35.40 6.95 -21.62
C GLU A 315 -34.83 7.83 -22.75
N GLY A 316 -33.90 7.27 -23.51
CA GLY A 316 -33.36 7.85 -24.73
C GLY A 316 -33.71 7.01 -25.95
N SER A 317 -34.09 7.63 -27.06
CA SER A 317 -34.31 6.92 -28.30
C SER A 317 -33.38 7.41 -29.41
N GLY A 318 -32.91 6.49 -30.23
CA GLY A 318 -32.26 6.84 -31.49
C GLY A 318 -33.18 7.54 -32.45
N PRO A 319 -32.66 8.29 -33.44
CA PRO A 319 -33.46 8.98 -34.42
C PRO A 319 -34.17 7.99 -35.37
N ASN A 320 -35.45 8.26 -35.66
CA ASN A 320 -36.14 7.56 -36.75
C ASN A 320 -35.53 7.96 -38.11
N PRO A 321 -35.89 7.30 -39.24
CA PRO A 321 -35.26 7.57 -40.54
C PRO A 321 -35.35 9.03 -41.01
N ILE A 322 -36.45 9.75 -40.67
CA ILE A 322 -36.60 11.16 -41.03
C ILE A 322 -35.70 12.03 -40.14
N GLU A 323 -35.72 11.80 -38.83
CA GLU A 323 -34.88 12.51 -37.86
C GLU A 323 -33.40 12.27 -38.15
N TRP A 324 -33.01 11.05 -38.52
CA TRP A 324 -31.64 10.74 -38.90
C TRP A 324 -31.18 11.59 -40.12
N LEU A 325 -32.06 11.78 -41.14
CA LEU A 325 -31.71 12.65 -42.25
C LEU A 325 -31.56 14.11 -41.80
N LEU A 326 -32.41 14.59 -40.91
CA LEU A 326 -32.34 15.96 -40.36
C LEU A 326 -31.07 16.15 -39.52
N VAL A 327 -30.71 15.17 -38.68
CA VAL A 327 -29.44 15.17 -37.92
C VAL A 327 -28.24 15.24 -38.85
N LYS A 328 -28.26 14.49 -39.98
CA LYS A 328 -27.17 14.58 -40.96
C LYS A 328 -27.04 15.95 -41.62
N LEU A 329 -28.17 16.58 -41.97
CA LEU A 329 -28.19 17.93 -42.52
C LEU A 329 -27.70 18.96 -41.50
N ASP A 330 -28.14 18.86 -40.24
CA ASP A 330 -27.69 19.73 -39.16
C ASP A 330 -26.17 19.56 -38.90
N ARG A 331 -25.66 18.32 -38.88
CA ARG A 331 -24.23 18.06 -38.77
C ARG A 331 -23.42 18.66 -39.92
N LEU A 332 -23.95 18.70 -41.12
CA LEU A 332 -23.27 19.38 -42.25
C LEU A 332 -23.21 20.88 -42.01
N GLY A 333 -24.27 21.52 -41.55
CA GLY A 333 -24.28 22.93 -41.16
C GLY A 333 -23.29 23.21 -40.01
N ARG A 334 -23.30 22.38 -38.98
CA ARG A 334 -22.40 22.50 -37.81
C ARG A 334 -20.92 22.39 -38.22
N ARG A 335 -20.57 21.53 -39.19
CA ARG A 335 -19.21 21.45 -39.76
C ARG A 335 -18.77 22.73 -40.43
N ILE A 336 -19.69 23.38 -41.18
CA ILE A 336 -19.42 24.67 -41.85
C ILE A 336 -19.20 25.77 -40.80
N ASP A 337 -19.98 25.78 -39.74
CA ASP A 337 -19.91 26.75 -38.67
C ASP A 337 -18.89 26.42 -37.57
N ASN A 338 -18.13 25.32 -37.72
CA ASN A 338 -17.18 24.82 -36.73
C ASN A 338 -17.80 24.61 -35.33
N ARG A 339 -19.04 24.08 -35.28
CA ARG A 339 -19.76 23.76 -34.03
C ARG A 339 -19.67 22.25 -33.72
N PRO A 340 -19.80 21.82 -32.44
CA PRO A 340 -19.86 20.41 -32.07
C PRO A 340 -20.91 19.64 -32.86
N LEU A 341 -20.57 18.40 -33.28
CA LEU A 341 -21.43 17.54 -34.10
C LEU A 341 -22.46 16.73 -33.29
N MET A 342 -22.34 16.77 -31.97
CA MET A 342 -23.26 16.17 -31.01
C MET A 342 -23.34 17.09 -29.78
N ALA A 343 -24.32 16.86 -28.91
CA ALA A 343 -24.38 17.54 -27.62
C ALA A 343 -23.15 17.20 -26.78
N GLU A 344 -22.57 18.20 -26.18
CA GLU A 344 -21.43 17.98 -25.25
C GLU A 344 -21.95 17.41 -23.94
N SER A 345 -21.22 16.44 -23.39
CA SER A 345 -21.52 15.92 -22.06
C SER A 345 -21.05 16.91 -21.00
N GLU A 346 -21.84 17.09 -19.95
CA GLU A 346 -21.60 18.01 -18.85
C GLU A 346 -21.60 17.27 -17.51
N THR A 347 -20.57 17.44 -16.69
CA THR A 347 -20.58 17.02 -15.29
C THR A 347 -21.28 18.07 -14.45
N VAL A 348 -22.32 17.67 -13.71
CA VAL A 348 -23.10 18.54 -12.81
C VAL A 348 -22.66 18.37 -11.37
N ALA A 349 -22.37 17.14 -10.96
CA ALA A 349 -21.84 16.84 -9.64
C ALA A 349 -20.47 17.50 -9.43
N LYS A 350 -20.15 17.77 -8.17
CA LYS A 350 -18.86 18.29 -7.73
C LYS A 350 -18.23 17.33 -6.74
N ALA A 351 -16.90 17.39 -6.63
CA ALA A 351 -16.21 16.69 -5.57
C ALA A 351 -16.77 17.09 -4.19
N PRO A 352 -16.91 16.12 -3.27
CA PRO A 352 -17.33 16.44 -1.91
C PRO A 352 -16.33 17.39 -1.25
N GLU A 353 -16.83 18.41 -0.57
CA GLU A 353 -16.03 19.26 0.31
C GLU A 353 -15.78 18.53 1.64
N VAL A 354 -14.52 18.56 2.14
CA VAL A 354 -14.07 17.82 3.33
C VAL A 354 -13.48 18.77 4.37
#